data_279318d7c399465f3f01a1f2c94836be
#
_entry.id   279318d7c399465f3f01a1f2c94836be
#
_cell.length_a   1.000
_cell.length_b   1.000
_cell.length_c   1.000
_cell.angle_alpha   90.00
_cell.angle_beta   90.00
_cell.angle_gamma   90.00
#
_symmetry.space_group_name_H-M   'P 1'
#
loop_
_entity.id
_entity.type
_entity.pdbx_description
1 polymer ?
#
loop_
_entity_poly.entity_id
_entity_poly.type
_entity_poly.pdbx_seq_one_letter_code
_entity_poly.pdbx_strand_id
1 'polypeptide(L)'
;SDIGAPSANMYRMSGRNEELCQRCKRPACLHPKLCPNMNNDHSALLELYRRVRETKGIKRAFIGSGIRYDLFDESEYFETVVKYHTSGRLKVAPEHTEDHVLNLMRKPSFTMFERLNSRFHQICRRNELKYQLIPYFISSHPGCEERDMQALASKVLGKLNFNLEQVQDLTPTP
;
A
#
# COMPACT_ATOMS: atom_id res chain seq x y z
N SER A 1 12.70 0.33 10.72
CA SER A 1 12.23 -1.05 10.74
C SER A 1 10.73 -1.10 10.92
N ASP A 2 10.12 -2.10 10.33
CA ASP A 2 8.68 -2.27 10.37
C ASP A 2 8.24 -2.87 11.70
N ILE A 3 7.05 -2.49 12.13
CA ILE A 3 6.52 -2.91 13.41
C ILE A 3 5.52 -4.02 13.18
N GLY A 4 6.02 -5.25 13.15
CA GLY A 4 5.27 -6.46 13.45
C GLY A 4 4.13 -6.86 12.53
N ALA A 5 4.14 -6.51 11.23
CA ALA A 5 3.12 -6.98 10.28
C ALA A 5 3.65 -7.05 8.85
N PRO A 6 2.98 -7.79 7.94
CA PRO A 6 3.39 -7.91 6.54
C PRO A 6 3.45 -6.57 5.78
N SER A 7 2.74 -5.57 6.25
CA SER A 7 2.77 -4.19 5.75
C SER A 7 2.87 -3.22 6.91
N ALA A 8 3.57 -2.11 6.71
CA ALA A 8 3.86 -1.13 7.77
C ALA A 8 2.63 -0.59 8.49
N ASN A 9 1.48 -0.57 7.84
CA ASN A 9 0.25 -0.01 8.37
C ASN A 9 -0.80 -1.05 8.83
N MET A 10 -0.39 -2.27 9.13
CA MET A 10 -1.31 -3.29 9.67
C MET A 10 -1.21 -3.46 11.19
N TYR A 11 -0.53 -2.54 11.86
CA TYR A 11 -0.39 -2.58 13.32
C TYR A 11 -1.74 -2.50 14.04
N ARG A 12 -2.01 -3.48 14.90
CA ARG A 12 -3.27 -3.63 15.65
C ARG A 12 -4.55 -3.71 14.80
N MET A 13 -4.43 -4.06 13.53
CA MET A 13 -5.60 -4.30 12.70
C MET A 13 -6.15 -5.71 12.92
N SER A 14 -7.39 -5.78 13.35
CA SER A 14 -8.11 -7.02 13.64
C SER A 14 -9.61 -6.81 13.48
N GLY A 15 -10.40 -7.84 13.67
CA GLY A 15 -11.86 -7.69 13.77
C GLY A 15 -12.24 -6.94 15.06
N ARG A 16 -13.19 -6.02 14.95
CA ARG A 16 -13.74 -5.29 16.12
C ARG A 16 -14.57 -6.19 17.04
N ASN A 17 -15.25 -7.16 16.44
CA ASN A 17 -16.02 -8.18 17.16
C ASN A 17 -15.48 -9.56 16.78
N GLU A 18 -14.89 -10.24 17.76
CA GLU A 18 -14.25 -11.54 17.58
C GLU A 18 -15.25 -12.66 17.30
N GLU A 19 -16.43 -12.64 17.91
CA GLU A 19 -17.48 -13.65 17.67
C GLU A 19 -17.95 -13.64 16.21
N LEU A 20 -18.06 -12.44 15.62
CA LEU A 20 -18.36 -12.31 14.19
C LEU A 20 -17.24 -12.88 13.34
N CYS A 21 -15.99 -12.70 13.73
CA CYS A 21 -14.85 -13.25 13.02
C CYS A 21 -14.81 -14.77 13.06
N GLN A 22 -15.08 -15.38 14.22
CA GLN A 22 -15.11 -16.84 14.39
C GLN A 22 -16.15 -17.53 13.51
N ARG A 23 -17.28 -16.87 13.23
CA ARG A 23 -18.37 -17.39 12.38
C ARG A 23 -18.26 -16.95 10.92
N CYS A 24 -17.25 -16.14 10.59
CA CYS A 24 -17.13 -15.52 9.28
C CYS A 24 -16.68 -16.54 8.23
N LYS A 25 -17.37 -16.54 7.07
CA LYS A 25 -17.05 -17.39 5.92
C LYS A 25 -16.38 -16.60 4.78
N ARG A 26 -16.01 -15.35 5.01
CA ARG A 26 -15.33 -14.54 3.98
C ARG A 26 -13.92 -15.09 3.73
N PRO A 27 -13.51 -15.24 2.46
CA PRO A 27 -12.18 -15.72 2.14
C PRO A 27 -11.08 -14.70 2.43
N ALA A 28 -11.43 -13.41 2.52
CA ALA A 28 -10.49 -12.33 2.83
C ALA A 28 -11.21 -11.15 3.49
N CYS A 29 -10.52 -10.47 4.43
CA CYS A 29 -11.05 -9.29 5.08
C CYS A 29 -10.93 -8.01 4.25
N LEU A 30 -10.07 -8.00 3.26
CA LEU A 30 -9.76 -6.81 2.45
C LEU A 30 -10.34 -6.87 1.04
N HIS A 31 -10.73 -8.06 0.57
CA HIS A 31 -11.20 -8.25 -0.80
C HIS A 31 -12.56 -8.97 -0.84
N PRO A 32 -13.46 -8.62 -1.77
CA PRO A 32 -13.42 -7.53 -2.75
C PRO A 32 -13.67 -6.14 -2.16
N LYS A 33 -14.13 -6.09 -0.93
CA LYS A 33 -14.35 -4.85 -0.15
C LYS A 33 -13.88 -5.06 1.28
N LEU A 34 -13.37 -4.00 1.89
CA LEU A 34 -13.00 -3.98 3.29
C LEU A 34 -14.14 -4.54 4.15
N CYS A 35 -13.82 -5.46 5.06
CA CYS A 35 -14.79 -6.03 5.96
C CYS A 35 -15.33 -4.95 6.91
N PRO A 36 -16.66 -4.78 7.06
CA PRO A 36 -17.21 -3.79 8.01
C PRO A 36 -16.79 -4.02 9.45
N ASN A 37 -16.45 -5.26 9.80
CA ASN A 37 -15.94 -5.61 11.14
C ASN A 37 -14.42 -5.36 11.28
N MET A 38 -13.71 -4.96 10.23
CA MET A 38 -12.29 -4.69 10.29
C MET A 38 -12.01 -3.37 11.02
N ASN A 39 -11.14 -3.42 12.01
CA ASN A 39 -10.57 -2.21 12.58
C ASN A 39 -9.41 -1.75 11.70
N ASN A 40 -9.58 -0.65 11.01
CA ASN A 40 -8.57 0.01 10.17
C ASN A 40 -8.17 1.40 10.72
N ASP A 41 -8.40 1.62 12.01
CA ASP A 41 -7.96 2.83 12.69
C ASP A 41 -6.44 2.84 12.88
N HIS A 42 -5.79 3.88 12.37
CA HIS A 42 -4.34 4.08 12.44
C HIS A 42 -3.90 4.91 13.65
N SER A 43 -4.81 5.34 14.53
CA SER A 43 -4.49 6.24 15.66
C SER A 43 -3.39 5.68 16.56
N ALA A 44 -3.46 4.38 16.90
CA ALA A 44 -2.43 3.74 17.71
C ALA A 44 -1.05 3.71 17.03
N LEU A 45 -1.02 3.57 15.69
CA LEU A 45 0.21 3.57 14.91
C LEU A 45 0.78 4.99 14.79
N LEU A 46 -0.08 5.99 14.58
CA LEU A 46 0.32 7.41 14.56
C LEU A 46 0.91 7.85 15.89
N GLU A 47 0.30 7.44 16.99
CA GLU A 47 0.84 7.71 18.33
C GLU A 47 2.22 7.04 18.55
N LEU A 48 2.39 5.80 18.08
CA LEU A 48 3.68 5.14 18.12
C LEU A 48 4.74 5.91 17.30
N TYR A 49 4.39 6.34 16.09
CA TYR A 49 5.28 7.14 15.24
C TYR A 49 5.64 8.48 15.90
N ARG A 50 4.69 9.13 16.54
CA ARG A 50 4.92 10.36 17.31
C ARG A 50 5.94 10.13 18.42
N ARG A 51 5.73 9.10 19.25
CA ARG A 51 6.66 8.73 20.35
C ARG A 51 8.06 8.44 19.83
N VAL A 52 8.19 7.70 18.73
CA VAL A 52 9.49 7.42 18.13
C VAL A 52 10.20 8.71 17.73
N ARG A 53 9.49 9.66 17.10
CA ARG A 53 10.09 10.96 16.72
C ARG A 53 10.52 11.80 17.92
N GLU A 54 9.80 11.72 19.03
CA GLU A 54 10.06 12.48 20.25
C GLU A 54 11.12 11.82 21.16
N THR A 55 11.52 10.58 20.85
CA THR A 55 12.53 9.87 21.64
C THR A 55 13.90 10.53 21.47
N LYS A 56 14.52 10.88 22.61
CA LYS A 56 15.86 11.51 22.64
C LYS A 56 16.89 10.65 21.92
N GLY A 57 17.64 11.25 21.01
CA GLY A 57 18.68 10.59 20.22
C GLY A 57 18.19 10.05 18.87
N ILE A 58 16.90 9.96 18.62
CA ILE A 58 16.35 9.59 17.31
C ILE A 58 16.20 10.86 16.47
N LYS A 59 16.96 10.95 15.38
CA LYS A 59 16.87 12.07 14.45
C LYS A 59 15.74 11.85 13.42
N ARG A 60 15.61 10.63 12.90
CA ARG A 60 14.62 10.24 11.90
C ARG A 60 14.29 8.75 12.02
N ALA A 61 13.04 8.40 11.74
CA ALA A 61 12.59 7.01 11.66
C ALA A 61 11.79 6.84 10.36
N PHE A 62 12.26 5.97 9.49
CA PHE A 62 11.66 5.75 8.17
C PHE A 62 10.98 4.39 8.08
N ILE A 63 9.92 4.32 7.31
CA ILE A 63 9.25 3.08 6.93
C ILE A 63 10.01 2.49 5.74
N GLY A 64 10.52 1.28 5.89
CA GLY A 64 11.28 0.56 4.86
C GLY A 64 10.42 -0.36 4.00
N SER A 65 9.32 -0.89 4.55
CA SER A 65 8.39 -1.76 3.81
C SER A 65 7.31 -0.99 3.08
N GLY A 66 6.56 -1.69 2.23
CA GLY A 66 5.39 -1.15 1.57
C GLY A 66 4.25 -0.88 2.56
N ILE A 67 3.32 -0.02 2.14
CA ILE A 67 2.08 0.26 2.85
C ILE A 67 0.89 -0.29 2.06
N ARG A 68 -0.14 -0.74 2.78
CA ARG A 68 -1.42 -1.15 2.19
C ARG A 68 -2.31 0.08 2.06
N TYR A 69 -2.46 0.56 0.86
CA TYR A 69 -3.26 1.75 0.56
C TYR A 69 -4.76 1.48 0.49
N ASP A 70 -5.18 0.22 0.53
CA ASP A 70 -6.56 -0.22 0.65
C ASP A 70 -7.10 -0.19 2.10
N LEU A 71 -6.26 0.15 3.08
CA LEU A 71 -6.63 0.24 4.49
C LEU A 71 -6.91 1.65 4.99
N PHE A 72 -6.54 2.65 4.25
CA PHE A 72 -6.80 4.05 4.60
C PHE A 72 -7.38 4.79 3.41
N ASP A 73 -8.32 5.66 3.69
CA ASP A 73 -8.85 6.62 2.74
C ASP A 73 -8.14 7.98 2.95
N GLU A 74 -8.78 9.11 2.85
CA GLU A 74 -8.20 10.45 3.02
C GLU A 74 -7.70 10.77 4.46
N SER A 75 -6.99 9.81 5.08
CA SER A 75 -6.59 9.88 6.47
C SER A 75 -5.31 10.68 6.70
N GLU A 76 -5.16 11.21 7.90
CA GLU A 76 -3.93 11.83 8.41
C GLU A 76 -2.74 10.88 8.35
N TYR A 77 -2.99 9.56 8.39
CA TYR A 77 -1.95 8.54 8.34
C TYR A 77 -1.03 8.71 7.13
N PHE A 78 -1.61 8.80 5.93
CA PHE A 78 -0.80 8.88 4.71
C PHE A 78 0.04 10.16 4.64
N GLU A 79 -0.52 11.28 5.03
CA GLU A 79 0.22 12.54 5.08
C GLU A 79 1.37 12.49 6.09
N THR A 80 1.13 11.94 7.27
CA THR A 80 2.15 11.75 8.31
C THR A 80 3.30 10.86 7.82
N VAL A 81 2.98 9.75 7.14
CA VAL A 81 3.98 8.85 6.55
C VAL A 81 4.83 9.57 5.51
N VAL A 82 4.20 10.26 4.58
CA VAL A 82 4.92 10.99 3.52
C VAL A 82 5.82 12.07 4.12
N LYS A 83 5.33 12.86 5.06
CA LYS A 83 6.06 13.99 5.63
C LYS A 83 7.22 13.59 6.54
N TYR A 84 7.01 12.58 7.37
CA TYR A 84 7.92 12.32 8.50
C TYR A 84 8.60 10.95 8.46
N HIS A 85 8.04 9.99 7.73
CA HIS A 85 8.49 8.60 7.77
C HIS A 85 8.91 8.04 6.41
N THR A 86 9.09 8.91 5.42
CA THR A 86 9.61 8.56 4.10
C THR A 86 11.00 9.15 3.91
N SER A 87 11.95 8.33 3.48
CA SER A 87 13.33 8.74 3.20
C SER A 87 13.52 9.43 1.84
N GLY A 88 12.42 9.76 1.17
CA GLY A 88 12.39 10.27 -0.20
C GLY A 88 11.82 9.26 -1.21
N ARG A 89 11.69 7.99 -0.83
CA ARG A 89 11.19 6.92 -1.70
C ARG A 89 10.16 6.08 -0.94
N LEU A 90 8.89 6.17 -1.33
CA LEU A 90 7.80 5.42 -0.72
C LEU A 90 7.43 4.23 -1.60
N LYS A 91 7.59 3.01 -1.07
CA LYS A 91 7.27 1.77 -1.77
C LYS A 91 5.78 1.45 -1.62
N VAL A 92 5.16 1.07 -2.73
CA VAL A 92 3.78 0.59 -2.78
C VAL A 92 3.66 -0.54 -3.79
N ALA A 93 2.72 -1.44 -3.58
CA ALA A 93 2.56 -2.63 -4.39
C ALA A 93 1.18 -2.65 -5.07
N PRO A 94 0.99 -1.93 -6.21
CA PRO A 94 -0.20 -2.07 -7.03
C PRO A 94 -0.32 -3.44 -7.69
N GLU A 95 0.77 -4.15 -7.87
CA GLU A 95 0.96 -5.50 -8.41
C GLU A 95 0.66 -5.61 -9.91
N HIS A 96 -0.43 -5.04 -10.40
CA HIS A 96 -0.83 -5.04 -11.82
C HIS A 96 -1.67 -3.80 -12.14
N THR A 97 -1.96 -3.55 -13.43
CA THR A 97 -2.85 -2.46 -13.87
C THR A 97 -4.21 -2.93 -14.34
N GLU A 98 -4.35 -4.23 -14.63
CA GLU A 98 -5.57 -4.80 -15.16
C GLU A 98 -6.40 -5.41 -14.02
N ASP A 99 -7.65 -4.92 -13.86
CA ASP A 99 -8.49 -5.27 -12.72
C ASP A 99 -8.86 -6.75 -12.68
N HIS A 100 -8.97 -7.44 -13.82
CA HIS A 100 -9.23 -8.88 -13.81
C HIS A 100 -8.06 -9.67 -13.19
N VAL A 101 -6.81 -9.28 -13.48
CA VAL A 101 -5.62 -9.87 -12.86
C VAL A 101 -5.57 -9.53 -11.37
N LEU A 102 -5.82 -8.26 -11.02
CA LEU A 102 -5.87 -7.81 -9.62
C LEU A 102 -6.94 -8.56 -8.81
N ASN A 103 -8.09 -8.85 -9.41
CA ASN A 103 -9.14 -9.64 -8.76
C ASN A 103 -8.68 -11.07 -8.45
N LEU A 104 -7.94 -11.72 -9.36
CA LEU A 104 -7.33 -13.04 -9.11
C LEU A 104 -6.31 -12.96 -7.96
N MET A 105 -5.53 -11.91 -7.91
CA MET A 105 -4.57 -11.65 -6.81
C MET A 105 -5.24 -11.21 -5.51
N ARG A 106 -6.56 -10.98 -5.48
CA ARG A 106 -7.33 -10.39 -4.37
C ARG A 106 -6.78 -9.04 -3.94
N LYS A 107 -6.37 -8.23 -4.92
CA LYS A 107 -5.85 -6.87 -4.72
C LYS A 107 -6.92 -5.82 -5.06
N PRO A 108 -6.78 -4.60 -4.55
CA PRO A 108 -7.68 -3.50 -4.92
C PRO A 108 -7.52 -3.11 -6.39
N SER A 109 -8.57 -2.50 -6.96
CA SER A 109 -8.51 -1.94 -8.32
C SER A 109 -7.36 -0.96 -8.49
N PHE A 110 -6.77 -0.93 -9.69
CA PHE A 110 -5.70 -0.01 -10.04
C PHE A 110 -6.09 1.47 -9.89
N THR A 111 -7.36 1.80 -10.04
CA THR A 111 -7.89 3.15 -9.79
C THR A 111 -7.57 3.65 -8.38
N MET A 112 -7.53 2.74 -7.39
CA MET A 112 -7.16 3.12 -6.02
C MET A 112 -5.68 3.54 -5.93
N PHE A 113 -4.80 2.88 -6.66
CA PHE A 113 -3.40 3.31 -6.78
C PHE A 113 -3.27 4.66 -7.49
N GLU A 114 -4.05 4.92 -8.55
CA GLU A 114 -4.03 6.22 -9.25
C GLU A 114 -4.45 7.37 -8.30
N ARG A 115 -5.44 7.14 -7.43
CA ARG A 115 -5.83 8.10 -6.38
C ARG A 115 -4.71 8.32 -5.37
N LEU A 116 -4.08 7.25 -4.89
CA LEU A 116 -2.92 7.32 -4.00
C LEU A 116 -1.80 8.16 -4.62
N ASN A 117 -1.46 7.87 -5.87
CA ASN A 117 -0.41 8.58 -6.61
C ASN A 117 -0.71 10.07 -6.72
N SER A 118 -1.95 10.43 -7.08
CA SER A 118 -2.39 11.82 -7.15
C SER A 118 -2.26 12.51 -5.80
N ARG A 119 -2.69 11.87 -4.72
CA ARG A 119 -2.58 12.40 -3.36
C ARG A 119 -1.13 12.53 -2.90
N PHE A 120 -0.29 11.55 -3.19
CA PHE A 120 1.14 11.62 -2.89
C PHE A 120 1.77 12.88 -3.50
N HIS A 121 1.51 13.12 -4.78
CA HIS A 121 2.02 14.32 -5.47
C HIS A 121 1.44 15.62 -4.91
N GLN A 122 0.18 15.65 -4.48
CA GLN A 122 -0.41 16.81 -3.81
C GLN A 122 0.30 17.10 -2.48
N ILE A 123 0.54 16.07 -1.65
CA ILE A 123 1.25 16.22 -0.38
C ILE A 123 2.68 16.71 -0.62
N CYS A 124 3.38 16.11 -1.59
CA CYS A 124 4.74 16.52 -1.92
C CYS A 124 4.80 17.98 -2.39
N ARG A 125 3.91 18.40 -3.28
CA ARG A 125 3.86 19.80 -3.74
C ARG A 125 3.57 20.78 -2.61
N ARG A 126 2.58 20.49 -1.77
CA ARG A 126 2.18 21.35 -0.64
C ARG A 126 3.29 21.51 0.41
N ASN A 127 4.14 20.51 0.55
CA ASN A 127 5.23 20.49 1.55
C ASN A 127 6.63 20.65 0.92
N GLU A 128 6.71 21.01 -0.36
CA GLU A 128 7.98 21.21 -1.10
C GLU A 128 8.93 19.99 -1.05
N LEU A 129 8.35 18.79 -1.03
CA LEU A 129 9.09 17.53 -0.96
C LEU A 129 9.41 17.00 -2.36
N LYS A 130 10.66 16.64 -2.60
CA LYS A 130 11.13 16.02 -3.86
C LYS A 130 11.18 14.50 -3.73
N TYR A 131 10.05 13.90 -3.33
CA TYR A 131 9.96 12.47 -3.08
C TYR A 131 9.39 11.71 -4.27
N GLN A 132 9.66 10.41 -4.31
CA GLN A 132 9.21 9.50 -5.36
C GLN A 132 8.35 8.39 -4.78
N LEU A 133 7.28 8.04 -5.49
CA LEU A 133 6.53 6.83 -5.28
C LEU A 133 7.17 5.72 -6.09
N ILE A 134 7.43 4.57 -5.48
CA ILE A 134 8.08 3.42 -6.12
C ILE A 134 7.08 2.28 -6.20
N PRO A 135 6.40 2.12 -7.34
CA PRO A 135 5.44 1.05 -7.53
C PRO A 135 6.13 -0.29 -7.82
N TYR A 136 5.58 -1.35 -7.24
CA TYR A 136 5.95 -2.73 -7.49
C TYR A 136 4.90 -3.41 -8.35
N PHE A 137 5.35 -4.13 -9.37
CA PHE A 137 4.49 -4.92 -10.25
C PHE A 137 4.93 -6.37 -10.29
N ILE A 138 3.97 -7.25 -10.55
CA ILE A 138 4.19 -8.70 -10.69
C ILE A 138 3.87 -9.11 -12.13
N SER A 139 4.77 -9.87 -12.74
CA SER A 139 4.56 -10.58 -13.98
C SER A 139 4.26 -12.06 -13.73
N SER A 140 3.84 -12.77 -14.76
CA SER A 140 3.68 -14.24 -14.74
C SER A 140 2.67 -14.76 -13.71
N HIS A 141 1.72 -13.93 -13.26
CA HIS A 141 0.64 -14.41 -12.42
C HIS A 141 -0.29 -15.34 -13.22
N PRO A 142 -0.73 -16.49 -12.68
CA PRO A 142 -1.73 -17.32 -13.34
C PRO A 142 -2.99 -16.52 -13.74
N GLY A 143 -3.36 -16.57 -15.01
CA GLY A 143 -4.44 -15.75 -15.58
C GLY A 143 -4.04 -14.36 -16.05
N CYS A 144 -2.75 -14.01 -16.02
CA CYS A 144 -2.19 -12.85 -16.70
C CYS A 144 -1.70 -13.29 -18.08
N GLU A 145 -2.15 -12.61 -19.12
CA GLU A 145 -1.75 -12.88 -20.50
C GLU A 145 -0.73 -11.82 -20.98
N GLU A 146 -0.06 -12.09 -22.09
CA GLU A 146 0.93 -11.16 -22.67
C GLU A 146 0.31 -9.78 -22.96
N ARG A 147 -0.92 -9.75 -23.47
CA ARG A 147 -1.65 -8.49 -23.70
C ARG A 147 -1.81 -7.64 -22.43
N ASP A 148 -1.98 -8.28 -21.28
CA ASP A 148 -2.12 -7.60 -19.98
C ASP A 148 -0.81 -6.95 -19.55
N MET A 149 0.31 -7.63 -19.81
CA MET A 149 1.64 -7.07 -19.56
C MET A 149 1.97 -5.93 -20.53
N GLN A 150 1.55 -6.02 -21.79
CA GLN A 150 1.67 -4.92 -22.74
C GLN A 150 0.83 -3.70 -22.32
N ALA A 151 -0.39 -3.92 -21.85
CA ALA A 151 -1.25 -2.87 -21.31
C ALA A 151 -0.63 -2.22 -20.05
N LEU A 152 -0.07 -3.03 -19.14
CA LEU A 152 0.67 -2.57 -17.98
C LEU A 152 1.85 -1.68 -18.38
N ALA A 153 2.70 -2.16 -19.28
CA ALA A 153 3.86 -1.41 -19.75
C ALA A 153 3.46 -0.07 -20.37
N SER A 154 2.46 -0.07 -21.24
CA SER A 154 1.94 1.14 -21.88
C SER A 154 1.38 2.14 -20.88
N LYS A 155 0.60 1.68 -19.89
CA LYS A 155 0.01 2.53 -18.86
C LYS A 155 1.05 3.12 -17.92
N VAL A 156 1.99 2.31 -17.47
CA VAL A 156 2.98 2.70 -16.45
C VAL A 156 4.07 3.58 -17.04
N LEU A 157 4.66 3.18 -18.16
CA LEU A 157 5.74 3.95 -18.79
C LEU A 157 5.20 5.16 -19.56
N GLY A 158 4.09 5.01 -20.27
CA GLY A 158 3.53 6.06 -21.12
C GLY A 158 2.68 7.07 -20.31
N LYS A 159 1.62 6.62 -19.65
CA LYS A 159 0.66 7.52 -19.00
C LYS A 159 1.12 8.03 -17.65
N LEU A 160 1.74 7.17 -16.84
CA LEU A 160 2.15 7.52 -15.47
C LEU A 160 3.60 7.95 -15.37
N ASN A 161 4.38 7.73 -16.42
CA ASN A 161 5.80 8.11 -16.52
C ASN A 161 6.65 7.62 -15.34
N PHE A 162 6.38 6.38 -14.87
CA PHE A 162 7.23 5.74 -13.88
C PHE A 162 8.42 5.06 -14.54
N ASN A 163 9.61 5.33 -14.04
CA ASN A 163 10.74 4.46 -14.28
C ASN A 163 10.58 3.21 -13.40
N LEU A 164 10.24 2.08 -14.01
CA LEU A 164 10.09 0.83 -13.29
C LEU A 164 11.46 0.35 -12.82
N GLU A 165 11.63 0.25 -11.51
CA GLU A 165 12.86 -0.28 -10.92
C GLU A 165 12.74 -1.78 -10.65
N GLN A 166 11.53 -2.27 -10.43
CA GLN A 166 11.29 -3.68 -10.12
C GLN A 166 9.96 -4.17 -10.71
N VAL A 167 10.07 -5.18 -11.53
CA VAL A 167 9.00 -6.11 -11.90
C VAL A 167 9.48 -7.49 -11.47
N GLN A 168 8.67 -8.19 -10.67
CA GLN A 168 9.01 -9.53 -10.19
C GLN A 168 8.12 -10.56 -10.86
N ASP A 169 8.72 -11.70 -11.24
CA ASP A 169 7.94 -12.87 -11.59
C ASP A 169 7.27 -13.45 -10.35
N LEU A 170 6.02 -13.88 -10.51
CA LEU A 170 5.33 -14.57 -9.43
C LEU A 170 6.09 -15.87 -9.09
N THR A 171 6.63 -15.92 -7.90
CA THR A 171 7.17 -17.15 -7.34
C THR A 171 6.16 -17.69 -6.32
N PRO A 172 5.44 -18.79 -6.61
CA PRO A 172 4.55 -19.39 -5.64
C PRO A 172 5.37 -19.83 -4.41
N THR A 173 4.92 -19.41 -3.23
CA THR A 173 5.45 -19.97 -1.99
C THR A 173 4.73 -21.27 -1.68
N PRO A 174 5.42 -22.31 -1.18
CA PRO A 174 4.81 -23.58 -0.81
C PRO A 174 3.77 -23.46 0.31
#